data_da15e005f93f3ea752f21f6b41679095
#
_entry.id   da15e005f93f3ea752f21f6b41679095
#
_cell.length_a   1.000
_cell.length_b   1.000
_cell.length_c   1.000
_cell.angle_alpha   90.00
_cell.angle_beta   90.00
_cell.angle_gamma   90.00
#
_symmetry.space_group_name_H-M   'P 1'
#
loop_
_entity.id
_entity.type
_entity.pdbx_description
1 polymer ?
#
loop_
_entity_poly.entity_id
_entity_poly.type
_entity_poly.pdbx_seq_one_letter_code
_entity_poly.pdbx_strand_id
1 'polypeptide(L)'
;MKLGLYTECFGNRSFEEMLSLSQSMGIKYLEIGTGNWSKPAHMNLNLLLSSSDARDEYLGKINEKGLYLEALNCSGNQLEPSDTGREHEAVVYKTFQLAELLGVKKIVMMSGLPGGGPDSPYPVWVTNTWPHNFTDMLNYQWDSIAIPWWKEAAKKASSDGIEQIAIENHPNNLVYNVSTIRRLHEEAGEIIGLNLDPSHSFYMGGDPIIMAKKLATDGLIYHVHGKDTRIEKDIADTEMLFETCDHMAPQNIRPWNY
;
A
#
# COMPACT_ATOMS: atom_id res chain seq x y z
N MET A 1 -19.89 -3.72 3.21
CA MET A 1 -18.45 -4.09 3.28
C MET A 1 -18.30 -5.40 2.52
N LYS A 2 -17.29 -5.53 1.66
CA LYS A 2 -16.94 -6.76 0.94
C LYS A 2 -15.79 -7.43 1.71
N LEU A 3 -15.85 -8.75 1.92
CA LEU A 3 -14.75 -9.53 2.46
C LEU A 3 -13.94 -10.08 1.30
N GLY A 4 -12.65 -9.77 1.29
CA GLY A 4 -11.70 -10.19 0.26
C GLY A 4 -10.45 -10.84 0.84
N LEU A 5 -9.59 -11.30 -0.04
CA LEU A 5 -8.29 -11.87 0.25
C LEU A 5 -7.21 -11.11 -0.51
N TYR A 6 -6.20 -10.64 0.18
CA TYR A 6 -4.95 -10.26 -0.44
C TYR A 6 -4.11 -11.53 -0.68
N THR A 7 -3.91 -11.86 -1.95
CA THR A 7 -3.44 -13.18 -2.35
C THR A 7 -1.97 -13.47 -2.05
N GLU A 8 -1.20 -12.47 -1.62
CA GLU A 8 0.21 -12.65 -1.25
C GLU A 8 0.40 -13.69 -0.12
N CYS A 9 -0.59 -13.84 0.77
CA CYS A 9 -0.55 -14.89 1.80
C CYS A 9 -0.49 -16.33 1.23
N PHE A 10 -0.87 -16.52 -0.03
CA PHE A 10 -0.74 -17.76 -0.79
C PHE A 10 0.36 -17.69 -1.86
N GLY A 11 1.33 -16.80 -1.73
CA GLY A 11 2.38 -16.57 -2.72
C GLY A 11 3.27 -17.79 -3.05
N ASN A 12 3.19 -18.86 -2.27
CA ASN A 12 3.83 -20.15 -2.51
C ASN A 12 2.94 -21.19 -3.25
N ARG A 13 1.72 -20.80 -3.64
CA ARG A 13 0.76 -21.62 -4.39
C ARG A 13 0.67 -21.17 -5.84
N SER A 14 0.26 -22.05 -6.73
CA SER A 14 -0.09 -21.66 -8.08
C SER A 14 -1.34 -20.78 -8.10
N PHE A 15 -1.56 -20.09 -9.22
CA PHE A 15 -2.75 -19.26 -9.40
C PHE A 15 -4.05 -20.06 -9.24
N GLU A 16 -4.12 -21.25 -9.85
CA GLU A 16 -5.27 -22.15 -9.80
C GLU A 16 -5.52 -22.71 -8.38
N GLU A 17 -4.46 -23.04 -7.65
CA GLU A 17 -4.57 -23.47 -6.25
C GLU A 17 -5.09 -22.33 -5.37
N MET A 18 -4.56 -21.11 -5.53
CA MET A 18 -5.02 -19.94 -4.80
C MET A 18 -6.50 -19.64 -5.06
N LEU A 19 -6.95 -19.69 -6.32
CA LEU A 19 -8.36 -19.50 -6.66
C LEU A 19 -9.25 -20.57 -6.01
N SER A 20 -8.83 -21.82 -6.04
CA SER A 20 -9.58 -22.95 -5.46
C SER A 20 -9.66 -22.84 -3.93
N LEU A 21 -8.58 -22.44 -3.27
CA LEU A 21 -8.56 -22.19 -1.82
C LEU A 21 -9.48 -21.02 -1.46
N SER A 22 -9.40 -19.90 -2.17
CA SER A 22 -10.26 -18.74 -1.94
C SER A 22 -11.73 -19.10 -2.06
N GLN A 23 -12.11 -19.86 -3.09
CA GLN A 23 -13.47 -20.37 -3.27
C GLN A 23 -13.91 -21.27 -2.10
N SER A 24 -13.05 -22.21 -1.68
CA SER A 24 -13.36 -23.13 -0.59
C SER A 24 -13.55 -22.44 0.77
N MET A 25 -12.89 -21.31 0.97
CA MET A 25 -13.03 -20.46 2.15
C MET A 25 -14.28 -19.54 2.09
N GLY A 26 -15.04 -19.55 1.00
CA GLY A 26 -16.19 -18.67 0.80
C GLY A 26 -15.84 -17.22 0.53
N ILE A 27 -14.57 -16.90 0.25
CA ILE A 27 -14.10 -15.57 -0.12
C ILE A 27 -14.48 -15.32 -1.58
N LYS A 28 -14.93 -14.10 -1.88
CA LYS A 28 -15.39 -13.72 -3.22
C LYS A 28 -14.52 -12.67 -3.90
N TYR A 29 -13.82 -11.84 -3.14
CA TYR A 29 -13.08 -10.70 -3.67
C TYR A 29 -11.59 -10.90 -3.49
N LEU A 30 -10.83 -10.58 -4.53
CA LEU A 30 -9.39 -10.75 -4.55
C LEU A 30 -8.70 -9.40 -4.68
N GLU A 31 -7.65 -9.22 -3.91
CA GLU A 31 -6.62 -8.23 -4.11
C GLU A 31 -5.35 -8.94 -4.57
N ILE A 32 -4.75 -8.51 -5.69
CA ILE A 32 -3.61 -9.21 -6.30
C ILE A 32 -2.45 -8.23 -6.49
N GLY A 33 -1.27 -8.67 -6.04
CA GLY A 33 -0.01 -7.94 -6.22
C GLY A 33 0.43 -7.90 -7.68
N THR A 34 0.87 -6.74 -8.16
CA THR A 34 1.33 -6.51 -9.53
C THR A 34 2.84 -6.35 -9.64
N GLY A 35 3.52 -6.03 -8.55
CA GLY A 35 4.96 -5.80 -8.49
C GLY A 35 5.38 -4.94 -7.31
N ASN A 36 6.61 -4.46 -7.33
CA ASN A 36 7.27 -3.75 -6.25
C ASN A 36 7.41 -4.66 -5.01
N TRP A 37 7.07 -4.14 -3.81
CA TRP A 37 7.03 -4.95 -2.59
C TRP A 37 5.88 -5.95 -2.57
N SER A 38 4.81 -5.66 -3.31
CA SER A 38 3.65 -6.56 -3.50
C SER A 38 3.95 -7.61 -4.56
N LYS A 39 4.61 -8.69 -4.15
CA LYS A 39 5.10 -9.73 -5.05
C LYS A 39 4.02 -10.23 -6.00
N PRO A 40 4.27 -10.28 -7.32
CA PRO A 40 3.28 -10.67 -8.33
C PRO A 40 3.19 -12.20 -8.47
N ALA A 41 3.02 -12.93 -7.36
CA ALA A 41 3.01 -14.40 -7.35
C ALA A 41 1.90 -15.00 -8.22
N HIS A 42 0.78 -14.27 -8.38
CA HIS A 42 -0.40 -14.73 -9.10
C HIS A 42 -0.72 -13.90 -10.34
N MET A 43 0.23 -13.07 -10.80
CA MET A 43 0.00 -12.18 -11.95
C MET A 43 1.30 -11.95 -12.72
N ASN A 44 1.22 -12.01 -14.05
CA ASN A 44 2.29 -11.56 -14.93
C ASN A 44 1.91 -10.23 -15.57
N LEU A 45 2.33 -9.12 -14.93
CA LEU A 45 1.99 -7.76 -15.34
C LEU A 45 2.30 -7.48 -16.82
N ASN A 46 3.49 -7.83 -17.30
CA ASN A 46 3.90 -7.54 -18.67
C ASN A 46 3.12 -8.38 -19.70
N LEU A 47 2.84 -9.66 -19.40
CA LEU A 47 2.03 -10.51 -20.27
C LEU A 47 0.60 -9.96 -20.38
N LEU A 48 -0.02 -9.61 -19.26
CA LEU A 48 -1.40 -9.10 -19.25
C LEU A 48 -1.50 -7.71 -19.91
N LEU A 49 -0.47 -6.90 -19.86
CA LEU A 49 -0.43 -5.63 -20.60
C LEU A 49 -0.39 -5.85 -22.12
N SER A 50 0.33 -6.86 -22.59
CA SER A 50 0.61 -7.07 -24.01
C SER A 50 -0.40 -7.95 -24.76
N SER A 51 -1.23 -8.75 -24.05
CA SER A 51 -2.10 -9.75 -24.67
C SER A 51 -3.54 -9.66 -24.15
N SER A 52 -4.50 -9.39 -25.04
CA SER A 52 -5.94 -9.49 -24.74
C SER A 52 -6.36 -10.91 -24.38
N ASP A 53 -5.90 -11.89 -25.14
CA ASP A 53 -6.25 -13.29 -24.92
C ASP A 53 -5.79 -13.76 -23.52
N ALA A 54 -4.59 -13.33 -23.10
CA ALA A 54 -4.10 -13.62 -21.74
C ALA A 54 -4.97 -12.96 -20.65
N ARG A 55 -5.49 -11.74 -20.89
CA ARG A 55 -6.43 -11.07 -19.96
C ARG A 55 -7.75 -11.82 -19.89
N ASP A 56 -8.28 -12.23 -21.04
CA ASP A 56 -9.55 -12.95 -21.10
C ASP A 56 -9.46 -14.31 -20.41
N GLU A 57 -8.35 -15.04 -20.63
CA GLU A 57 -8.06 -16.30 -19.91
C GLU A 57 -7.93 -16.06 -18.39
N TYR A 58 -7.17 -15.03 -17.99
CA TYR A 58 -6.94 -14.69 -16.60
C TYR A 58 -8.25 -14.35 -15.85
N LEU A 59 -9.06 -13.46 -16.43
CA LEU A 59 -10.37 -13.10 -15.86
C LEU A 59 -11.35 -14.28 -15.93
N GLY A 60 -11.29 -15.08 -16.99
CA GLY A 60 -12.09 -16.31 -17.15
C GLY A 60 -11.88 -17.27 -15.98
N LYS A 61 -10.62 -17.58 -15.65
CA LYS A 61 -10.26 -18.44 -14.49
C LYS A 61 -10.79 -17.91 -13.15
N ILE A 62 -10.73 -16.59 -12.93
CA ILE A 62 -11.27 -15.95 -11.71
C ILE A 62 -12.80 -16.11 -11.68
N ASN A 63 -13.48 -15.79 -12.79
CA ASN A 63 -14.92 -15.80 -12.90
C ASN A 63 -15.52 -17.22 -12.81
N GLU A 64 -14.86 -18.23 -13.39
CA GLU A 64 -15.25 -19.65 -13.30
C GLU A 64 -15.30 -20.16 -11.84
N LYS A 65 -14.51 -19.57 -10.96
CA LYS A 65 -14.54 -19.86 -9.52
C LYS A 65 -15.56 -19.00 -8.74
N GLY A 66 -16.32 -18.14 -9.42
CA GLY A 66 -17.25 -17.20 -8.79
C GLY A 66 -16.56 -16.12 -7.98
N LEU A 67 -15.31 -15.79 -8.33
CA LEU A 67 -14.47 -14.80 -7.68
C LEU A 67 -14.45 -13.51 -8.51
N TYR A 68 -14.04 -12.41 -7.88
CA TYR A 68 -13.96 -11.08 -8.47
C TYR A 68 -12.62 -10.43 -8.14
N LEU A 69 -11.96 -9.88 -9.15
CA LEU A 69 -10.77 -9.05 -8.97
C LEU A 69 -11.21 -7.64 -8.51
N GLU A 70 -11.07 -7.36 -7.23
CA GLU A 70 -11.54 -6.12 -6.60
C GLU A 70 -10.50 -5.01 -6.61
N ALA A 71 -9.22 -5.37 -6.43
CA ALA A 71 -8.12 -4.41 -6.36
C ALA A 71 -6.80 -4.98 -6.89
N LEU A 72 -5.97 -4.10 -7.42
CA LEU A 72 -4.56 -4.37 -7.72
C LEU A 72 -3.68 -3.68 -6.69
N ASN A 73 -2.63 -4.37 -6.23
CA ASN A 73 -1.69 -3.83 -5.25
C ASN A 73 -0.29 -3.68 -5.87
N CYS A 74 0.25 -2.46 -5.86
CA CYS A 74 1.59 -2.14 -6.33
C CYS A 74 2.42 -1.41 -5.26
N SER A 75 2.22 -1.76 -3.98
CA SER A 75 2.93 -1.15 -2.85
C SER A 75 4.44 -1.16 -3.04
N GLY A 76 5.05 0.00 -2.87
CA GLY A 76 6.48 0.24 -3.06
C GLY A 76 6.86 1.66 -2.65
N ASN A 77 8.07 2.08 -2.95
CA ASN A 77 8.52 3.46 -2.74
C ASN A 77 8.84 4.15 -4.08
N GLN A 78 7.83 4.64 -4.74
CA GLN A 78 7.93 5.37 -6.01
C GLN A 78 8.53 6.78 -5.86
N LEU A 79 8.72 7.25 -4.63
CA LEU A 79 9.33 8.56 -4.32
C LEU A 79 10.78 8.44 -3.85
N GLU A 80 11.32 7.23 -3.79
CA GLU A 80 12.72 7.00 -3.44
C GLU A 80 13.66 7.66 -4.45
N PRO A 81 14.72 8.38 -4.00
CA PRO A 81 15.60 9.13 -4.90
C PRO A 81 16.53 8.26 -5.76
N SER A 82 16.52 6.93 -5.60
CA SER A 82 17.39 5.97 -6.31
C SER A 82 16.77 5.42 -7.61
N ASP A 83 17.51 4.53 -8.29
CA ASP A 83 16.98 3.74 -9.41
C ASP A 83 15.79 2.88 -9.00
N THR A 84 15.80 2.35 -7.78
CA THR A 84 14.68 1.59 -7.22
C THR A 84 13.38 2.40 -7.21
N GLY A 85 13.43 3.69 -6.88
CA GLY A 85 12.26 4.55 -6.93
C GLY A 85 11.69 4.67 -8.35
N ARG A 86 12.56 4.82 -9.35
CA ARG A 86 12.16 4.86 -10.77
C ARG A 86 11.56 3.54 -11.26
N GLU A 87 12.12 2.41 -10.81
CA GLU A 87 11.56 1.09 -11.09
C GLU A 87 10.18 0.92 -10.46
N HIS A 88 10.02 1.34 -9.21
CA HIS A 88 8.73 1.30 -8.51
C HIS A 88 7.70 2.20 -9.17
N GLU A 89 8.07 3.40 -9.58
CA GLU A 89 7.19 4.30 -10.33
C GLU A 89 6.72 3.68 -11.65
N ALA A 90 7.63 3.05 -12.39
CA ALA A 90 7.28 2.37 -13.63
C ALA A 90 6.25 1.25 -13.44
N VAL A 91 6.33 0.50 -12.33
CA VAL A 91 5.34 -0.52 -11.97
C VAL A 91 4.00 0.12 -11.62
N VAL A 92 3.98 1.26 -10.90
CA VAL A 92 2.74 1.98 -10.60
C VAL A 92 1.98 2.36 -11.87
N TYR A 93 2.63 3.00 -12.83
CA TYR A 93 1.97 3.40 -14.07
C TYR A 93 1.54 2.21 -14.95
N LYS A 94 2.33 1.14 -14.99
CA LYS A 94 1.91 -0.12 -15.62
C LYS A 94 0.69 -0.74 -14.94
N THR A 95 0.61 -0.64 -13.62
CA THR A 95 -0.55 -1.13 -12.86
C THR A 95 -1.80 -0.31 -13.16
N PHE A 96 -1.70 1.01 -13.29
CA PHE A 96 -2.83 1.86 -13.70
C PHE A 96 -3.34 1.47 -15.09
N GLN A 97 -2.44 1.31 -16.05
CA GLN A 97 -2.79 0.84 -17.40
C GLN A 97 -3.44 -0.56 -17.37
N LEU A 98 -2.92 -1.49 -16.57
CA LEU A 98 -3.52 -2.81 -16.45
C LEU A 98 -4.89 -2.77 -15.78
N ALA A 99 -5.08 -1.91 -14.78
CA ALA A 99 -6.38 -1.73 -14.12
C ALA A 99 -7.46 -1.30 -15.12
N GLU A 100 -7.16 -0.34 -16.03
CA GLU A 100 -8.04 0.04 -17.13
C GLU A 100 -8.40 -1.16 -18.00
N LEU A 101 -7.40 -1.93 -18.44
CA LEU A 101 -7.58 -3.08 -19.32
C LEU A 101 -8.36 -4.25 -18.68
N LEU A 102 -8.28 -4.41 -17.37
CA LEU A 102 -9.01 -5.44 -16.60
C LEU A 102 -10.33 -4.93 -16.02
N GLY A 103 -10.64 -3.64 -16.15
CA GLY A 103 -11.82 -3.03 -15.56
C GLY A 103 -11.79 -2.90 -14.03
N VAL A 104 -10.59 -2.95 -13.42
CA VAL A 104 -10.38 -2.79 -11.99
C VAL A 104 -10.40 -1.30 -11.63
N LYS A 105 -11.17 -0.94 -10.60
CA LYS A 105 -11.41 0.46 -10.23
C LYS A 105 -10.63 0.91 -8.98
N LYS A 106 -9.95 0.00 -8.33
CA LYS A 106 -9.23 0.26 -7.07
C LYS A 106 -7.77 -0.17 -7.15
N ILE A 107 -6.89 0.73 -6.73
CA ILE A 107 -5.47 0.44 -6.53
C ILE A 107 -5.14 0.56 -5.04
N VAL A 108 -4.41 -0.41 -4.52
CA VAL A 108 -3.80 -0.38 -3.19
C VAL A 108 -2.30 -0.12 -3.35
N MET A 109 -1.76 0.84 -2.64
CA MET A 109 -0.34 1.17 -2.72
C MET A 109 0.14 1.98 -1.50
N MET A 110 1.44 2.26 -1.45
CA MET A 110 2.06 3.11 -0.42
C MET A 110 2.21 4.55 -0.90
N SER A 111 2.27 5.49 0.03
CA SER A 111 2.46 6.91 -0.30
C SER A 111 3.86 7.24 -0.84
N GLY A 112 4.81 6.35 -0.61
CA GLY A 112 6.22 6.60 -0.85
C GLY A 112 6.88 7.45 0.23
N LEU A 113 8.20 7.49 0.19
CA LEU A 113 9.06 8.24 1.10
C LEU A 113 10.24 8.84 0.34
N PRO A 114 10.29 10.17 0.16
CA PRO A 114 11.42 10.85 -0.47
C PRO A 114 12.67 10.91 0.39
N GLY A 115 13.75 11.38 -0.19
CA GLY A 115 14.94 11.79 0.55
C GLY A 115 14.72 13.02 1.43
N GLY A 116 15.64 13.32 2.33
CA GLY A 116 15.56 14.48 3.23
C GLY A 116 15.92 15.84 2.57
N GLY A 117 16.32 15.84 1.30
CA GLY A 117 16.70 17.02 0.53
C GLY A 117 17.12 16.64 -0.89
N PRO A 118 17.42 17.63 -1.77
CA PRO A 118 17.71 17.40 -3.19
C PRO A 118 18.86 16.41 -3.46
N ASP A 119 19.86 16.40 -2.61
CA ASP A 119 21.06 15.56 -2.74
C ASP A 119 21.01 14.31 -1.86
N SER A 120 19.89 14.03 -1.22
CA SER A 120 19.74 12.86 -0.35
C SER A 120 19.67 11.57 -1.19
N PRO A 121 20.61 10.62 -1.03
CA PRO A 121 20.59 9.38 -1.82
C PRO A 121 19.61 8.32 -1.29
N TYR A 122 19.08 8.53 -0.08
CA TYR A 122 18.22 7.57 0.61
C TYR A 122 16.93 8.23 1.10
N PRO A 123 15.83 7.47 1.21
CA PRO A 123 14.61 7.95 1.84
C PRO A 123 14.86 8.24 3.34
N VAL A 124 14.17 9.26 3.85
CA VAL A 124 14.29 9.69 5.26
C VAL A 124 12.92 9.82 5.87
N TRP A 125 12.60 9.03 6.89
CA TRP A 125 11.31 9.12 7.58
C TRP A 125 11.39 10.12 8.74
N VAL A 126 10.77 11.27 8.58
CA VAL A 126 10.73 12.33 9.58
C VAL A 126 9.47 12.18 10.44
N THR A 127 9.63 11.72 11.68
CA THR A 127 8.55 11.57 12.67
C THR A 127 8.65 12.57 13.83
N ASN A 128 9.75 13.30 13.92
CA ASN A 128 9.97 14.34 14.91
C ASN A 128 10.63 15.55 14.24
N THR A 129 10.08 16.73 14.46
CA THR A 129 10.55 18.00 13.84
C THR A 129 11.55 18.77 14.71
N TRP A 130 12.13 18.13 15.70
CA TRP A 130 13.23 18.67 16.49
C TRP A 130 14.51 17.88 16.24
N PRO A 131 15.65 18.52 15.91
CA PRO A 131 15.89 19.96 15.63
C PRO A 131 15.15 20.48 14.39
N HIS A 132 15.09 21.82 14.25
CA HIS A 132 14.23 22.51 13.25
C HIS A 132 14.52 22.12 11.78
N ASN A 133 15.74 21.72 11.46
CA ASN A 133 16.07 21.21 10.11
C ASN A 133 15.26 19.99 9.67
N PHE A 134 14.68 19.21 10.61
CA PHE A 134 13.73 18.14 10.25
C PHE A 134 12.39 18.68 9.74
N THR A 135 11.99 19.89 10.17
CA THR A 135 10.83 20.59 9.58
C THR A 135 11.11 20.95 8.11
N ASP A 136 12.31 21.44 7.82
CA ASP A 136 12.69 21.79 6.44
C ASP A 136 12.72 20.54 5.53
N MET A 137 13.24 19.42 6.04
CA MET A 137 13.20 18.13 5.34
C MET A 137 11.75 17.69 5.05
N LEU A 138 10.88 17.77 6.05
CA LEU A 138 9.48 17.38 5.91
C LEU A 138 8.74 18.26 4.90
N ASN A 139 8.97 19.57 4.93
CA ASN A 139 8.41 20.49 3.94
C ASN A 139 8.91 20.17 2.53
N TYR A 140 10.21 19.93 2.36
CA TYR A 140 10.77 19.51 1.08
C TYR A 140 10.11 18.22 0.56
N GLN A 141 9.98 17.21 1.42
CA GLN A 141 9.37 15.93 1.06
C GLN A 141 7.92 16.06 0.57
N TRP A 142 7.14 16.86 1.27
CA TRP A 142 5.73 17.08 0.92
C TRP A 142 5.56 18.04 -0.25
N ASP A 143 6.12 19.25 -0.14
CA ASP A 143 5.78 20.34 -1.04
C ASP A 143 6.52 20.25 -2.38
N SER A 144 7.78 19.76 -2.34
CA SER A 144 8.62 19.71 -3.53
C SER A 144 8.56 18.37 -4.26
N ILE A 145 8.25 17.26 -3.57
CA ILE A 145 8.30 15.93 -4.16
C ILE A 145 6.91 15.26 -4.16
N ALA A 146 6.32 15.02 -2.99
CA ALA A 146 5.15 14.15 -2.89
C ALA A 146 3.90 14.78 -3.55
N ILE A 147 3.54 16.00 -3.19
CA ILE A 147 2.32 16.63 -3.70
C ILE A 147 2.36 16.82 -5.23
N PRO A 148 3.46 17.32 -5.85
CA PRO A 148 3.56 17.37 -7.30
C PRO A 148 3.40 16.01 -7.96
N TRP A 149 4.09 14.98 -7.46
CA TRP A 149 4.00 13.63 -8.01
C TRP A 149 2.58 13.05 -7.89
N TRP A 150 1.98 13.17 -6.70
CA TRP A 150 0.64 12.61 -6.44
C TRP A 150 -0.46 13.30 -7.26
N LYS A 151 -0.35 14.59 -7.54
CA LYS A 151 -1.27 15.31 -8.45
C LYS A 151 -1.26 14.70 -9.85
N GLU A 152 -0.09 14.45 -10.40
CA GLU A 152 0.04 13.85 -11.72
C GLU A 152 -0.40 12.37 -11.72
N ALA A 153 -0.04 11.61 -10.69
CA ALA A 153 -0.44 10.21 -10.55
C ALA A 153 -1.97 10.07 -10.39
N ALA A 154 -2.61 10.90 -9.57
CA ALA A 154 -4.06 10.91 -9.39
C ALA A 154 -4.80 11.25 -10.69
N LYS A 155 -4.32 12.24 -11.43
CA LYS A 155 -4.85 12.62 -12.75
C LYS A 155 -4.71 11.48 -13.75
N LYS A 156 -3.54 10.83 -13.81
CA LYS A 156 -3.31 9.67 -14.69
C LYS A 156 -4.23 8.51 -14.31
N ALA A 157 -4.30 8.15 -13.03
CA ALA A 157 -5.17 7.09 -12.54
C ALA A 157 -6.65 7.34 -12.90
N SER A 158 -7.14 8.58 -12.72
CA SER A 158 -8.50 8.96 -13.10
C SER A 158 -8.72 8.83 -14.61
N SER A 159 -7.73 9.19 -15.44
CA SER A 159 -7.82 9.04 -16.91
C SER A 159 -7.86 7.57 -17.34
N ASP A 160 -7.26 6.67 -16.56
CA ASP A 160 -7.26 5.21 -16.77
C ASP A 160 -8.50 4.54 -16.12
N GLY A 161 -9.48 5.35 -15.69
CA GLY A 161 -10.75 4.87 -15.15
C GLY A 161 -10.68 4.30 -13.75
N ILE A 162 -9.59 4.54 -13.00
CA ILE A 162 -9.47 4.20 -11.58
C ILE A 162 -10.31 5.20 -10.78
N GLU A 163 -11.08 4.68 -9.82
CA GLU A 163 -11.99 5.47 -8.98
C GLU A 163 -11.45 5.66 -7.56
N GLN A 164 -10.55 4.78 -7.11
CA GLN A 164 -9.99 4.80 -5.76
C GLN A 164 -8.52 4.39 -5.75
N ILE A 165 -7.68 5.24 -5.14
CA ILE A 165 -6.32 4.88 -4.73
C ILE A 165 -6.31 4.79 -3.21
N ALA A 166 -6.17 3.58 -2.67
CA ALA A 166 -6.17 3.31 -1.24
C ALA A 166 -4.73 3.23 -0.72
N ILE A 167 -4.29 4.28 -0.04
CA ILE A 167 -2.93 4.40 0.51
C ILE A 167 -2.86 3.72 1.88
N GLU A 168 -1.94 2.78 2.03
CA GLU A 168 -1.73 2.10 3.32
C GLU A 168 -1.05 3.02 4.35
N ASN A 169 -1.58 3.05 5.57
CA ASN A 169 -0.91 3.71 6.70
C ASN A 169 0.26 2.85 7.17
N HIS A 170 1.45 3.18 6.73
CA HIS A 170 2.62 2.36 6.97
C HIS A 170 3.80 3.18 7.52
N PRO A 171 4.59 2.65 8.48
CA PRO A 171 5.84 3.29 8.89
C PRO A 171 6.81 3.38 7.69
N ASN A 172 7.79 4.26 7.79
CA ASN A 172 8.71 4.55 6.70
C ASN A 172 8.01 4.99 5.40
N ASN A 173 6.86 5.65 5.54
CA ASN A 173 6.10 6.28 4.47
C ASN A 173 5.58 7.65 4.92
N LEU A 174 5.23 8.53 3.97
CA LEU A 174 4.69 9.85 4.31
C LEU A 174 3.29 9.75 4.94
N VAL A 175 2.47 8.80 4.48
CA VAL A 175 1.15 8.54 5.05
C VAL A 175 1.24 7.41 6.07
N TYR A 176 1.07 7.75 7.34
CA TYR A 176 1.07 6.79 8.44
C TYR A 176 0.00 7.10 9.51
N ASN A 177 -0.68 8.24 9.42
CA ASN A 177 -1.70 8.67 10.38
C ASN A 177 -2.82 9.51 9.73
N VAL A 178 -3.82 9.91 10.54
CA VAL A 178 -4.99 10.66 10.06
C VAL A 178 -4.63 11.99 9.40
N SER A 179 -3.68 12.74 9.96
CA SER A 179 -3.31 14.05 9.43
C SER A 179 -2.63 13.94 8.07
N THR A 180 -1.78 12.93 7.89
CA THR A 180 -1.02 12.76 6.66
C THR A 180 -1.87 12.26 5.49
N ILE A 181 -2.86 11.38 5.74
CA ILE A 181 -3.79 11.00 4.66
C ILE A 181 -4.75 12.13 4.30
N ARG A 182 -5.22 12.92 5.27
CA ARG A 182 -6.04 14.11 4.98
C ARG A 182 -5.29 15.10 4.11
N ARG A 183 -4.03 15.40 4.46
CA ARG A 183 -3.17 16.27 3.65
C ARG A 183 -3.04 15.78 2.22
N LEU A 184 -2.74 14.49 2.04
CA LEU A 184 -2.56 13.94 0.69
C LEU A 184 -3.87 14.00 -0.12
N HIS A 185 -5.00 13.65 0.49
CA HIS A 185 -6.32 13.76 -0.14
C HIS A 185 -6.66 15.20 -0.56
N GLU A 186 -6.50 16.15 0.36
CA GLU A 186 -6.86 17.56 0.15
C GLU A 186 -5.96 18.22 -0.91
N GLU A 187 -4.65 17.92 -0.89
CA GLU A 187 -3.69 18.61 -1.77
C GLU A 187 -3.47 17.90 -3.11
N ALA A 188 -3.70 16.59 -3.21
CA ALA A 188 -3.37 15.83 -4.42
C ALA A 188 -4.59 15.26 -5.18
N GLY A 189 -5.73 15.03 -4.53
CA GLY A 189 -6.96 14.65 -5.22
C GLY A 189 -7.89 13.72 -4.45
N GLU A 190 -9.19 13.88 -4.70
CA GLU A 190 -10.27 13.14 -4.03
C GLU A 190 -10.30 11.63 -4.32
N ILE A 191 -9.64 11.18 -5.39
CA ILE A 191 -9.47 9.75 -5.70
C ILE A 191 -8.61 9.02 -4.66
N ILE A 192 -7.83 9.76 -3.84
CA ILE A 192 -6.90 9.22 -2.84
C ILE A 192 -7.60 9.11 -1.50
N GLY A 193 -7.58 7.91 -0.92
CA GLY A 193 -8.07 7.62 0.44
C GLY A 193 -7.18 6.62 1.14
N LEU A 194 -7.61 6.10 2.28
CA LEU A 194 -6.83 5.21 3.10
C LEU A 194 -7.18 3.73 2.82
N ASN A 195 -6.15 2.90 2.71
CA ASN A 195 -6.20 1.50 3.09
C ASN A 195 -5.81 1.43 4.57
N LEU A 196 -6.79 1.23 5.45
CA LEU A 196 -6.54 1.14 6.88
C LEU A 196 -5.98 -0.25 7.23
N ASP A 197 -4.70 -0.29 7.58
CA ASP A 197 -4.08 -1.45 8.22
C ASP A 197 -3.91 -1.19 9.73
N PRO A 198 -4.71 -1.84 10.59
CA PRO A 198 -4.65 -1.63 12.03
C PRO A 198 -3.34 -2.10 12.64
N SER A 199 -2.67 -3.09 12.04
CA SER A 199 -1.44 -3.63 12.58
C SER A 199 -0.34 -2.58 12.73
N HIS A 200 -0.22 -1.70 11.73
CA HIS A 200 0.76 -0.62 11.76
C HIS A 200 0.41 0.45 12.80
N SER A 201 -0.89 0.73 13.00
CA SER A 201 -1.31 1.68 14.03
C SER A 201 -0.95 1.20 15.44
N PHE A 202 -1.10 -0.10 15.72
CA PHE A 202 -0.82 -0.64 17.07
C PHE A 202 0.62 -0.40 17.50
N TYR A 203 1.61 -0.79 16.69
CA TYR A 203 3.01 -0.62 17.12
C TYR A 203 3.55 0.81 16.93
N MET A 204 2.86 1.67 16.17
CA MET A 204 3.15 3.10 16.15
C MET A 204 2.51 3.88 17.32
N GLY A 205 1.83 3.18 18.24
CA GLY A 205 1.22 3.79 19.43
C GLY A 205 -0.14 4.46 19.16
N GLY A 206 -0.77 4.16 18.03
CA GLY A 206 -2.10 4.65 17.67
C GLY A 206 -3.22 3.69 18.05
N ASP A 207 -4.45 4.19 18.10
CA ASP A 207 -5.67 3.39 18.23
C ASP A 207 -6.38 3.32 16.88
N PRO A 208 -6.37 2.15 16.18
CA PRO A 208 -6.99 2.02 14.86
C PRO A 208 -8.51 2.19 14.90
N ILE A 209 -9.17 1.94 16.04
CA ILE A 209 -10.63 2.16 16.17
C ILE A 209 -10.94 3.66 16.17
N ILE A 210 -10.17 4.44 16.90
CA ILE A 210 -10.32 5.90 16.91
C ILE A 210 -9.96 6.49 15.56
N MET A 211 -8.89 5.99 14.92
CA MET A 211 -8.49 6.38 13.58
C MET A 211 -9.59 6.09 12.57
N ALA A 212 -10.16 4.86 12.59
CA ALA A 212 -11.27 4.47 11.72
C ALA A 212 -12.49 5.38 11.90
N LYS A 213 -12.89 5.68 13.14
CA LYS A 213 -14.04 6.57 13.42
C LYS A 213 -13.84 7.98 12.85
N LYS A 214 -12.64 8.55 12.97
CA LYS A 214 -12.33 9.87 12.42
C LYS A 214 -12.37 9.88 10.89
N LEU A 215 -11.74 8.90 10.25
CA LEU A 215 -11.66 8.83 8.80
C LEU A 215 -12.97 8.39 8.14
N ALA A 216 -13.79 7.59 8.83
CA ALA A 216 -15.13 7.24 8.35
C ALA A 216 -16.05 8.47 8.26
N THR A 217 -15.92 9.44 9.19
CA THR A 217 -16.66 10.70 9.13
C THR A 217 -16.28 11.52 7.90
N ASP A 218 -15.01 11.44 7.48
CA ASP A 218 -14.50 12.14 6.30
C ASP A 218 -14.76 11.37 4.99
N GLY A 219 -15.22 10.12 5.07
CA GLY A 219 -15.40 9.25 3.89
C GLY A 219 -14.08 8.73 3.30
N LEU A 220 -12.98 8.78 4.05
CA LEU A 220 -11.62 8.52 3.55
C LEU A 220 -11.16 7.07 3.64
N ILE A 221 -11.95 6.14 4.18
CA ILE A 221 -11.58 4.71 4.21
C ILE A 221 -12.04 4.05 2.93
N TYR A 222 -11.10 3.79 2.02
CA TYR A 222 -11.37 3.17 0.73
C TYR A 222 -11.12 1.66 0.72
N HIS A 223 -10.23 1.20 1.59
CA HIS A 223 -9.88 -0.20 1.77
C HIS A 223 -9.46 -0.50 3.21
N VAL A 224 -9.42 -1.78 3.59
CA VAL A 224 -8.97 -2.21 4.92
C VAL A 224 -8.19 -3.52 4.78
N HIS A 225 -6.98 -3.56 5.30
CA HIS A 225 -6.26 -4.79 5.55
C HIS A 225 -6.56 -5.28 6.96
N GLY A 226 -7.17 -6.45 7.08
CA GLY A 226 -7.48 -7.08 8.37
C GLY A 226 -6.26 -7.82 8.95
N LYS A 227 -5.24 -7.07 9.32
CA LYS A 227 -4.00 -7.61 9.92
C LYS A 227 -3.86 -7.15 11.36
N ASP A 228 -3.32 -8.00 12.22
CA ASP A 228 -3.13 -7.74 13.65
C ASP A 228 -1.65 -7.64 14.03
N THR A 229 -1.37 -7.10 15.19
CA THR A 229 -0.01 -7.00 15.76
C THR A 229 -0.05 -7.38 17.23
N ARG A 230 0.80 -8.31 17.62
CA ARG A 230 1.05 -8.63 19.03
C ARG A 230 2.21 -7.78 19.55
N ILE A 231 1.98 -7.08 20.66
CA ILE A 231 3.01 -6.35 21.38
C ILE A 231 3.61 -7.26 22.44
N GLU A 232 4.92 -7.45 22.38
CA GLU A 232 5.70 -8.21 23.39
C GLU A 232 6.11 -7.23 24.50
N LYS A 233 5.20 -7.08 25.46
CA LYS A 233 5.30 -6.01 26.46
C LYS A 233 6.62 -5.99 27.23
N ASP A 234 7.14 -7.15 27.62
CA ASP A 234 8.39 -7.24 28.39
C ASP A 234 9.60 -6.71 27.61
N ILE A 235 9.57 -6.84 26.28
CA ILE A 235 10.60 -6.31 25.38
C ILE A 235 10.31 -4.83 25.09
N ALA A 236 9.08 -4.52 24.75
CA ALA A 236 8.69 -3.15 24.40
C ALA A 236 8.88 -2.14 25.55
N ASP A 237 8.78 -2.60 26.81
CA ASP A 237 9.01 -1.74 27.98
C ASP A 237 10.47 -1.28 28.11
N THR A 238 11.44 -1.97 27.49
CA THR A 238 12.87 -1.63 27.52
C THR A 238 13.41 -1.17 26.18
N GLU A 239 13.02 -1.82 25.09
CA GLU A 239 13.56 -1.56 23.75
C GLU A 239 12.69 -0.58 22.94
N MET A 240 11.53 -0.15 23.45
CA MET A 240 10.52 0.63 22.75
C MET A 240 9.87 -0.14 21.60
N LEU A 241 8.89 0.50 20.91
CA LEU A 241 8.24 -0.10 19.72
C LEU A 241 8.98 0.25 18.42
N PHE A 242 9.67 1.40 18.38
CA PHE A 242 10.55 1.81 17.28
C PHE A 242 12.00 1.45 17.63
N GLU A 243 12.36 0.22 17.36
CA GLU A 243 13.70 -0.30 17.60
C GLU A 243 14.38 -0.68 16.27
N THR A 244 15.65 -1.01 16.31
CA THR A 244 16.50 -1.24 15.14
C THR A 244 16.93 -2.69 14.98
N CYS A 245 16.20 -3.65 15.54
CA CYS A 245 16.56 -5.04 15.33
C CYS A 245 16.30 -5.47 13.88
N ASP A 246 17.01 -6.51 13.46
CA ASP A 246 16.86 -7.05 12.11
C ASP A 246 15.40 -7.44 11.87
N HIS A 247 14.85 -7.03 10.72
CA HIS A 247 13.49 -7.39 10.28
C HIS A 247 13.22 -8.91 10.32
N MET A 248 14.26 -9.72 10.09
CA MET A 248 14.21 -11.19 10.14
C MET A 248 14.59 -11.76 11.50
N ALA A 249 14.81 -10.93 12.52
CA ALA A 249 15.15 -11.40 13.87
C ALA A 249 14.07 -12.33 14.42
N PRO A 250 14.45 -13.30 15.29
CA PRO A 250 13.49 -14.18 15.96
C PRO A 250 12.40 -13.40 16.70
N GLN A 251 11.17 -13.88 16.64
CA GLN A 251 10.00 -13.22 17.26
C GLN A 251 10.16 -12.96 18.76
N ASN A 252 10.91 -13.79 19.47
CA ASN A 252 11.10 -13.69 20.90
C ASN A 252 12.07 -12.58 21.36
N ILE A 253 12.67 -11.85 20.43
CA ILE A 253 13.53 -10.70 20.74
C ILE A 253 13.02 -9.39 20.14
N ARG A 254 11.86 -9.43 19.47
CA ARG A 254 11.24 -8.26 18.85
C ARG A 254 10.14 -7.71 19.76
N PRO A 255 10.00 -6.37 19.87
CA PRO A 255 8.98 -5.75 20.72
C PRO A 255 7.55 -5.91 20.17
N TRP A 256 7.42 -6.28 18.91
CA TRP A 256 6.12 -6.55 18.26
C TRP A 256 6.26 -7.58 17.13
N ASN A 257 5.18 -8.27 16.83
CA ASN A 257 5.10 -9.31 15.81
C ASN A 257 3.73 -9.27 15.11
N TYR A 258 3.73 -9.58 13.82
CA TYR A 258 2.51 -9.81 13.06
C TYR A 258 1.98 -11.23 13.25
#